data_cf91d24ff6b7f282632164993a4f0abf
#
_entry.id   cf91d24ff6b7f282632164993a4f0abf
#
_cell.length_a   1.000
_cell.length_b   1.000
_cell.length_c   1.000
_cell.angle_alpha   90.00
_cell.angle_beta   90.00
_cell.angle_gamma   90.00
#
_symmetry.space_group_name_H-M   'P 1'
#
loop_
_entity.id
_entity.type
_entity.pdbx_description
1 polymer ?
#
loop_
_entity_poly.entity_id
_entity_poly.type
_entity_poly.pdbx_seq_one_letter_code
_entity_poly.pdbx_strand_id
1 'polypeptide(L)'
;MFEVGGDIFSAMVTVDVIVANLWMAVLLLMAANHKAIDAKTGADTRAIEELKERVEAYHAEHARMPTLNDYMTIIAIAFGITGLAHFCADFLGPYFGANFPWAQEYSLNSKFFWLIVISTTIGISLSFTKVRHIEAFGASKVASSFLYILVASIGLHMNITAIFDSPMYFVLGVIWMLTHASLMLIVAKLIKAPLFYMAVGSQANVGGAASAPVVASAFHPSLAPVGVLLAVLGYGVGTYMAYICGLMLQAVAP
;
A
#
# COMPACT_ATOMS: atom_id res chain seq x y z
N MET A 1 8.39 -2.97 16.14
CA MET A 1 9.61 -2.58 15.44
C MET A 1 10.35 -1.48 16.20
N PHE A 2 9.74 -0.34 16.46
CA PHE A 2 10.34 0.76 17.22
C PHE A 2 9.82 0.85 18.68
N GLU A 3 9.27 -0.21 19.23
CA GLU A 3 8.74 -0.35 20.60
C GLU A 3 7.82 0.79 21.06
N VAL A 4 7.00 1.29 20.14
CA VAL A 4 6.02 2.34 20.43
C VAL A 4 4.95 1.77 21.37
N GLY A 5 4.60 2.50 22.42
CA GLY A 5 3.55 2.09 23.37
C GLY A 5 2.22 1.80 22.68
N GLY A 6 1.50 0.78 23.13
CA GLY A 6 0.26 0.31 22.49
C GLY A 6 -0.81 1.40 22.39
N ASP A 7 -0.90 2.30 23.36
CA ASP A 7 -1.87 3.41 23.35
C ASP A 7 -1.58 4.43 22.24
N ILE A 8 -0.29 4.80 22.09
CA ILE A 8 0.16 5.70 21.02
C ILE A 8 -0.06 5.04 19.65
N PHE A 9 0.29 3.75 19.52
CA PHE A 9 0.07 2.99 18.29
C PHE A 9 -1.40 2.98 17.90
N SER A 10 -2.31 2.65 18.82
CA SER A 10 -3.75 2.61 18.57
C SER A 10 -4.31 3.99 18.18
N ALA A 11 -3.87 5.06 18.85
CA ALA A 11 -4.26 6.43 18.53
C ALA A 11 -3.77 6.83 17.13
N MET A 12 -2.51 6.55 16.80
CA MET A 12 -1.94 6.88 15.49
C MET A 12 -2.55 6.09 14.34
N VAL A 13 -2.91 4.81 14.55
CA VAL A 13 -3.68 4.03 13.55
C VAL A 13 -5.04 4.68 13.27
N THR A 14 -5.72 5.17 14.32
CA THR A 14 -7.00 5.88 14.16
C THR A 14 -6.83 7.16 13.36
N VAL A 15 -5.81 7.95 13.67
CA VAL A 15 -5.48 9.19 12.94
C VAL A 15 -5.16 8.89 11.48
N ASP A 16 -4.31 7.89 11.21
CA ASP A 16 -3.92 7.48 9.87
C ASP A 16 -5.13 7.12 9.01
N VAL A 17 -6.01 6.25 9.51
CA VAL A 17 -7.21 5.84 8.78
C VAL A 17 -8.13 7.03 8.47
N ILE A 18 -8.36 7.93 9.42
CA ILE A 18 -9.24 9.08 9.21
C ILE A 18 -8.63 10.05 8.19
N VAL A 19 -7.38 10.42 8.38
CA VAL A 19 -6.70 11.41 7.54
C VAL A 19 -6.51 10.89 6.11
N ALA A 20 -6.16 9.60 5.97
CA ALA A 20 -6.04 8.95 4.67
C ALA A 20 -7.37 8.91 3.90
N ASN A 21 -8.49 8.63 4.59
CA ASN A 21 -9.81 8.62 3.95
C ASN A 21 -10.28 10.03 3.56
N LEU A 22 -10.00 11.05 4.38
CA LEU A 22 -10.27 12.44 4.01
C LEU A 22 -9.48 12.85 2.76
N TRP A 23 -8.21 12.46 2.68
CA TRP A 23 -7.38 12.69 1.51
C TRP A 23 -7.90 11.94 0.28
N MET A 24 -8.33 10.70 0.44
CA MET A 24 -8.96 9.93 -0.64
C MET A 24 -10.19 10.65 -1.19
N ALA A 25 -11.04 11.21 -0.33
CA ALA A 25 -12.20 11.98 -0.76
C ALA A 25 -11.81 13.20 -1.63
N VAL A 26 -10.73 13.91 -1.25
CA VAL A 26 -10.18 15.02 -2.06
C VAL A 26 -9.70 14.50 -3.42
N LEU A 27 -8.98 13.38 -3.46
CA LEU A 27 -8.50 12.77 -4.71
C LEU A 27 -9.65 12.34 -5.62
N LEU A 28 -10.73 11.79 -5.07
CA LEU A 28 -11.93 11.42 -5.83
C LEU A 28 -12.62 12.65 -6.45
N LEU A 29 -12.72 13.76 -5.70
CA LEU A 29 -13.23 15.03 -6.23
C LEU A 29 -12.33 15.58 -7.35
N MET A 30 -11.02 15.46 -7.21
CA MET A 30 -10.09 15.83 -8.28
C MET A 30 -10.21 14.91 -9.49
N ALA A 31 -10.34 13.60 -9.28
CA ALA A 31 -10.52 12.61 -10.34
C ALA A 31 -11.78 12.89 -11.19
N ALA A 32 -12.87 13.33 -10.57
CA ALA A 32 -14.08 13.72 -11.28
C ALA A 32 -13.85 14.86 -12.28
N ASN A 33 -12.83 15.70 -12.07
CA ASN A 33 -12.47 16.84 -12.91
C ASN A 33 -11.11 16.69 -13.61
N HIS A 34 -10.59 15.45 -13.71
CA HIS A 34 -9.22 15.19 -14.17
C HIS A 34 -8.90 15.82 -15.52
N LYS A 35 -9.80 15.74 -16.52
CA LYS A 35 -9.59 16.30 -17.86
C LYS A 35 -9.33 17.81 -17.84
N ALA A 36 -10.07 18.55 -17.01
CA ALA A 36 -9.88 19.99 -16.88
C ALA A 36 -8.58 20.34 -16.14
N ILE A 37 -8.20 19.52 -15.15
CA ILE A 37 -6.96 19.70 -14.40
C ILE A 37 -5.76 19.40 -15.30
N ASP A 38 -5.76 18.26 -16.01
CA ASP A 38 -4.70 17.85 -16.92
C ASP A 38 -4.50 18.85 -18.06
N ALA A 39 -5.60 19.38 -18.62
CA ALA A 39 -5.52 20.44 -19.64
C ALA A 39 -4.86 21.73 -19.11
N LYS A 40 -5.15 22.11 -17.86
CA LYS A 40 -4.54 23.31 -17.22
C LYS A 40 -3.07 23.10 -16.89
N THR A 41 -2.67 21.90 -16.52
CA THR A 41 -1.27 21.57 -16.17
C THR A 41 -0.43 21.28 -17.42
N GLY A 42 -1.06 21.06 -18.57
CA GLY A 42 -0.39 20.62 -19.80
C GLY A 42 0.18 19.22 -19.69
N ALA A 43 -0.48 18.35 -18.92
CA ALA A 43 -0.08 16.97 -18.74
C ALA A 43 -0.31 16.14 -19.99
N ASP A 44 0.63 15.23 -20.30
CA ASP A 44 0.50 14.29 -21.41
C ASP A 44 -0.21 13.02 -20.94
N THR A 45 -1.47 12.85 -21.33
CA THR A 45 -2.32 11.72 -20.92
C THR A 45 -2.25 10.52 -21.86
N ARG A 46 -1.48 10.58 -22.96
CA ARG A 46 -1.41 9.51 -23.97
C ARG A 46 -1.03 8.16 -23.37
N ALA A 47 -0.03 8.16 -22.49
CA ALA A 47 0.39 6.93 -21.83
C ALA A 47 -0.71 6.27 -20.96
N ILE A 48 -1.64 7.05 -20.43
CA ILE A 48 -2.78 6.52 -19.65
C ILE A 48 -3.83 5.91 -20.57
N GLU A 49 -4.12 6.58 -21.70
CA GLU A 49 -5.06 6.03 -22.70
C GLU A 49 -4.52 4.72 -23.28
N GLU A 50 -3.24 4.67 -23.65
CA GLU A 50 -2.58 3.43 -24.09
C GLU A 50 -2.60 2.35 -22.99
N LEU A 51 -2.35 2.72 -21.74
CA LEU A 51 -2.42 1.77 -20.62
C LEU A 51 -3.83 1.20 -20.46
N LYS A 52 -4.84 2.05 -20.53
CA LYS A 52 -6.24 1.65 -20.47
C LYS A 52 -6.59 0.67 -21.58
N GLU A 53 -6.25 0.99 -22.83
CA GLU A 53 -6.49 0.11 -23.98
C GLU A 53 -5.78 -1.25 -23.81
N ARG A 54 -4.53 -1.26 -23.34
CA ARG A 54 -3.78 -2.49 -23.07
C ARG A 54 -4.41 -3.34 -21.98
N VAL A 55 -4.87 -2.71 -20.89
CA VAL A 55 -5.53 -3.43 -19.78
C VAL A 55 -6.87 -4.00 -20.24
N GLU A 56 -7.66 -3.24 -21.01
CA GLU A 56 -8.91 -3.70 -21.58
C GLU A 56 -8.69 -4.88 -22.56
N ALA A 57 -7.69 -4.76 -23.45
CA ALA A 57 -7.34 -5.84 -24.36
C ALA A 57 -6.87 -7.10 -23.61
N TYR A 58 -6.03 -6.96 -22.60
CA TYR A 58 -5.60 -8.07 -21.76
C TYR A 58 -6.76 -8.78 -21.07
N HIS A 59 -7.67 -8.01 -20.48
CA HIS A 59 -8.86 -8.58 -19.85
C HIS A 59 -9.77 -9.27 -20.88
N ALA A 60 -9.97 -8.68 -22.04
CA ALA A 60 -10.79 -9.29 -23.10
C ALA A 60 -10.18 -10.61 -23.61
N GLU A 61 -8.86 -10.67 -23.78
CA GLU A 61 -8.15 -11.87 -24.24
C GLU A 61 -8.16 -13.00 -23.21
N HIS A 62 -8.06 -12.65 -21.91
CA HIS A 62 -7.95 -13.60 -20.80
C HIS A 62 -9.27 -13.78 -20.04
N ALA A 63 -10.37 -13.17 -20.53
CA ALA A 63 -11.67 -13.22 -19.88
C ALA A 63 -12.21 -14.67 -19.89
N ARG A 64 -12.07 -15.33 -18.74
CA ARG A 64 -12.79 -16.59 -18.45
C ARG A 64 -13.27 -16.59 -17.00
N MET A 65 -14.31 -17.32 -16.75
CA MET A 65 -14.76 -17.53 -15.38
C MET A 65 -13.70 -18.32 -14.60
N PRO A 66 -13.22 -17.80 -13.45
CA PRO A 66 -12.32 -18.56 -12.59
C PRO A 66 -12.97 -19.87 -12.14
N THR A 67 -12.20 -20.93 -12.17
CA THR A 67 -12.61 -22.24 -11.65
C THR A 67 -12.25 -22.36 -10.17
N LEU A 68 -12.79 -23.37 -9.50
CA LEU A 68 -12.39 -23.70 -8.12
C LEU A 68 -10.87 -23.95 -8.03
N ASN A 69 -10.30 -24.60 -9.04
CA ASN A 69 -8.86 -24.88 -9.08
C ASN A 69 -8.02 -23.58 -9.14
N ASP A 70 -8.50 -22.56 -9.86
CA ASP A 70 -7.82 -21.26 -9.89
C ASP A 70 -7.81 -20.60 -8.50
N TYR A 71 -8.95 -20.58 -7.81
CA TYR A 71 -9.04 -20.05 -6.45
C TYR A 71 -8.17 -20.83 -5.48
N MET A 72 -8.19 -22.17 -5.56
CA MET A 72 -7.35 -23.02 -4.71
C MET A 72 -5.87 -22.78 -4.96
N THR A 73 -5.48 -22.56 -6.22
CA THR A 73 -4.09 -22.21 -6.59
C THR A 73 -3.68 -20.86 -6.01
N ILE A 74 -4.53 -19.83 -6.13
CA ILE A 74 -4.27 -18.50 -5.54
C ILE A 74 -4.08 -18.62 -4.03
N ILE A 75 -5.00 -19.32 -3.35
CA ILE A 75 -4.95 -19.51 -1.90
C ILE A 75 -3.71 -20.31 -1.49
N ALA A 76 -3.40 -21.39 -2.21
CA ALA A 76 -2.24 -22.24 -1.91
C ALA A 76 -0.92 -21.46 -2.04
N ILE A 77 -0.77 -20.62 -3.06
CA ILE A 77 0.40 -19.75 -3.25
C ILE A 77 0.46 -18.73 -2.10
N ALA A 78 -0.64 -18.02 -1.80
CA ALA A 78 -0.66 -17.00 -0.76
C ALA A 78 -0.32 -17.57 0.61
N PHE A 79 -0.99 -18.63 1.03
CA PHE A 79 -0.73 -19.29 2.32
C PHE A 79 0.61 -20.01 2.36
N GLY A 80 1.05 -20.58 1.22
CA GLY A 80 2.36 -21.22 1.11
C GLY A 80 3.50 -20.21 1.32
N ILE A 81 3.42 -19.04 0.69
CA ILE A 81 4.40 -17.95 0.90
C ILE A 81 4.37 -17.47 2.34
N THR A 82 3.17 -17.23 2.88
CA THR A 82 3.00 -16.78 4.27
C THR A 82 3.56 -17.81 5.26
N GLY A 83 3.25 -19.09 5.06
CA GLY A 83 3.78 -20.16 5.89
C GLY A 83 5.30 -20.27 5.83
N LEU A 84 5.88 -20.18 4.62
CA LEU A 84 7.33 -20.15 4.45
C LEU A 84 7.96 -18.93 5.12
N ALA A 85 7.35 -17.77 4.98
CA ALA A 85 7.82 -16.54 5.62
C ALA A 85 7.77 -16.63 7.14
N HIS A 86 6.71 -17.22 7.73
CA HIS A 86 6.65 -17.52 9.16
C HIS A 86 7.74 -18.48 9.60
N PHE A 87 7.91 -19.58 8.88
CA PHE A 87 8.97 -20.55 9.18
C PHE A 87 10.37 -19.90 9.20
N CYS A 88 10.68 -19.11 8.18
CA CYS A 88 11.96 -18.39 8.13
C CYS A 88 12.07 -17.33 9.24
N ALA A 89 10.99 -16.60 9.53
CA ALA A 89 10.97 -15.56 10.56
C ALA A 89 11.15 -16.15 11.97
N ASP A 90 10.58 -17.33 12.24
CA ASP A 90 10.74 -18.04 13.49
C ASP A 90 12.18 -18.48 13.77
N PHE A 91 12.96 -18.70 12.73
CA PHE A 91 14.38 -18.99 12.84
C PHE A 91 15.24 -17.73 12.85
N LEU A 92 15.03 -16.81 11.90
CA LEU A 92 15.89 -15.63 11.69
C LEU A 92 15.79 -14.63 12.83
N GLY A 93 14.59 -14.33 13.33
CA GLY A 93 14.42 -13.37 14.42
C GLY A 93 15.23 -13.74 15.67
N PRO A 94 15.03 -14.93 16.26
CA PRO A 94 15.81 -15.39 17.40
C PRO A 94 17.31 -15.55 17.11
N TYR A 95 17.67 -15.99 15.89
CA TYR A 95 19.08 -16.16 15.51
C TYR A 95 19.82 -14.82 15.53
N PHE A 96 19.25 -13.78 14.92
CA PHE A 96 19.85 -12.44 14.93
C PHE A 96 19.86 -11.84 16.32
N GLY A 97 18.79 -11.99 17.10
CA GLY A 97 18.72 -11.50 18.46
C GLY A 97 19.73 -12.13 19.41
N ALA A 98 20.05 -13.42 19.22
CA ALA A 98 20.99 -14.14 20.07
C ALA A 98 22.48 -13.90 19.70
N ASN A 99 22.78 -13.73 18.41
CA ASN A 99 24.15 -13.72 17.93
C ASN A 99 24.69 -12.31 17.61
N PHE A 100 23.82 -11.31 17.44
CA PHE A 100 24.23 -9.97 17.02
C PHE A 100 23.62 -8.89 17.90
N PRO A 101 24.33 -8.29 18.87
CA PRO A 101 23.80 -7.25 19.75
C PRO A 101 23.22 -6.03 19.00
N TRP A 102 23.83 -5.66 17.87
CA TRP A 102 23.37 -4.58 17.00
C TRP A 102 22.07 -4.89 16.24
N ALA A 103 21.67 -6.16 16.16
CA ALA A 103 20.47 -6.57 15.43
C ALA A 103 19.18 -5.97 16.04
N GLN A 104 19.19 -5.65 17.33
CA GLN A 104 18.06 -5.01 18.00
C GLN A 104 17.84 -3.58 17.51
N GLU A 105 18.91 -2.82 17.31
CA GLU A 105 18.85 -1.44 16.78
C GLU A 105 18.17 -1.39 15.40
N TYR A 106 18.38 -2.43 14.58
CA TYR A 106 17.82 -2.56 13.24
C TYR A 106 16.56 -3.43 13.20
N SER A 107 15.97 -3.78 14.33
CA SER A 107 14.79 -4.65 14.44
C SER A 107 14.94 -6.03 13.77
N LEU A 108 16.16 -6.50 13.54
CA LEU A 108 16.44 -7.79 12.92
C LEU A 108 16.17 -8.97 13.88
N ASN A 109 15.98 -8.71 15.17
CA ASN A 109 15.50 -9.66 16.17
C ASN A 109 13.97 -9.87 16.10
N SER A 110 13.24 -9.06 15.33
CA SER A 110 11.78 -9.12 15.20
C SER A 110 11.36 -10.17 14.17
N LYS A 111 10.55 -11.14 14.61
CA LYS A 111 9.90 -12.10 13.70
C LYS A 111 8.99 -11.42 12.71
N PHE A 112 8.28 -10.36 13.14
CA PHE A 112 7.37 -9.59 12.28
C PHE A 112 8.11 -8.87 11.15
N PHE A 113 9.31 -8.35 11.42
CA PHE A 113 10.19 -7.79 10.39
C PHE A 113 10.48 -8.81 9.29
N TRP A 114 10.97 -9.99 9.66
CA TRP A 114 11.30 -11.04 8.70
C TRP A 114 10.10 -11.56 7.93
N LEU A 115 8.95 -11.70 8.61
CA LEU A 115 7.70 -12.10 7.96
C LEU A 115 7.35 -11.16 6.81
N ILE A 116 7.37 -9.84 7.04
CA ILE A 116 7.04 -8.85 6.02
C ILE A 116 8.08 -8.84 4.91
N VAL A 117 9.36 -8.76 5.25
CA VAL A 117 10.45 -8.68 4.26
C VAL A 117 10.46 -9.90 3.35
N ILE A 118 10.35 -11.10 3.91
CA ILE A 118 10.39 -12.35 3.13
C ILE A 118 9.14 -12.48 2.25
N SER A 119 7.95 -12.28 2.80
CA SER A 119 6.71 -12.40 2.01
C SER A 119 6.66 -11.38 0.88
N THR A 120 7.05 -10.14 1.13
CA THR A 120 7.13 -9.07 0.11
C THR A 120 8.15 -9.41 -0.96
N THR A 121 9.36 -9.84 -0.57
CA THR A 121 10.44 -10.18 -1.51
C THR A 121 10.05 -11.36 -2.40
N ILE A 122 9.45 -12.41 -1.84
CA ILE A 122 8.97 -13.56 -2.60
C ILE A 122 7.84 -13.13 -3.54
N GLY A 123 6.88 -12.33 -3.08
CA GLY A 123 5.77 -11.83 -3.88
C GLY A 123 6.26 -11.03 -5.08
N ILE A 124 7.19 -10.10 -4.88
CA ILE A 124 7.81 -9.33 -5.96
C ILE A 124 8.55 -10.27 -6.93
N SER A 125 9.33 -11.21 -6.43
CA SER A 125 10.08 -12.17 -7.26
C SER A 125 9.14 -13.00 -8.13
N LEU A 126 8.03 -13.47 -7.58
CA LEU A 126 7.02 -14.24 -8.32
C LEU A 126 6.31 -13.41 -9.38
N SER A 127 6.20 -12.09 -9.23
CA SER A 127 5.60 -11.21 -10.23
C SER A 127 6.39 -11.17 -11.56
N PHE A 128 7.67 -11.54 -11.55
CA PHE A 128 8.49 -11.68 -12.75
C PHE A 128 8.41 -13.09 -13.39
N THR A 129 7.65 -14.00 -12.80
CA THR A 129 7.48 -15.38 -13.29
C THR A 129 6.11 -15.57 -13.96
N LYS A 130 5.87 -16.78 -14.45
CA LYS A 130 4.54 -17.16 -15.00
C LYS A 130 3.42 -17.13 -13.96
N VAL A 131 3.74 -17.13 -12.67
CA VAL A 131 2.76 -17.04 -11.58
C VAL A 131 1.94 -15.75 -11.67
N ARG A 132 2.46 -14.67 -12.24
CA ARG A 132 1.70 -13.43 -12.48
C ARG A 132 0.37 -13.64 -13.24
N HIS A 133 0.26 -14.71 -14.04
CA HIS A 133 -0.97 -14.99 -14.79
C HIS A 133 -2.17 -15.35 -13.90
N ILE A 134 -1.97 -15.68 -12.62
CA ILE A 134 -3.07 -15.86 -11.66
C ILE A 134 -3.90 -14.58 -11.47
N GLU A 135 -3.35 -13.40 -11.83
CA GLU A 135 -4.11 -12.15 -11.85
C GLU A 135 -5.30 -12.20 -12.80
N ALA A 136 -5.16 -12.81 -13.98
CA ALA A 136 -6.25 -12.99 -14.92
C ALA A 136 -7.43 -13.79 -14.32
N PHE A 137 -7.18 -14.58 -13.28
CA PHE A 137 -8.18 -15.40 -12.59
C PHE A 137 -8.69 -14.75 -11.30
N GLY A 138 -8.27 -13.52 -11.02
CA GLY A 138 -8.81 -12.72 -9.92
C GLY A 138 -7.98 -12.78 -8.63
N ALA A 139 -6.67 -12.99 -8.70
CA ALA A 139 -5.78 -12.96 -7.53
C ALA A 139 -5.92 -11.66 -6.73
N SER A 140 -5.96 -10.50 -7.39
CA SER A 140 -6.20 -9.20 -6.75
C SER A 140 -7.56 -9.11 -6.05
N LYS A 141 -8.61 -9.74 -6.58
CA LYS A 141 -9.94 -9.76 -5.94
C LYS A 141 -9.91 -10.57 -4.64
N VAL A 142 -9.24 -11.73 -4.66
CA VAL A 142 -9.05 -12.56 -3.47
C VAL A 142 -8.19 -11.81 -2.44
N ALA A 143 -7.06 -11.21 -2.87
CA ALA A 143 -6.20 -10.42 -2.01
C ALA A 143 -6.95 -9.25 -1.37
N SER A 144 -7.78 -8.52 -2.14
CA SER A 144 -8.61 -7.43 -1.62
C SER A 144 -9.60 -7.92 -0.56
N SER A 145 -10.16 -9.12 -0.69
CA SER A 145 -11.06 -9.69 0.32
C SER A 145 -10.33 -9.92 1.65
N PHE A 146 -9.12 -10.48 1.61
CA PHE A 146 -8.30 -10.64 2.82
C PHE A 146 -7.87 -9.28 3.39
N LEU A 147 -7.57 -8.32 2.52
CA LEU A 147 -7.21 -6.97 2.94
C LEU A 147 -8.38 -6.27 3.67
N TYR A 148 -9.63 -6.43 3.21
CA TYR A 148 -10.78 -5.90 3.92
C TYR A 148 -10.98 -6.54 5.29
N ILE A 149 -10.71 -7.85 5.42
CA ILE A 149 -10.71 -8.54 6.71
C ILE A 149 -9.61 -7.96 7.63
N LEU A 150 -8.42 -7.73 7.08
CA LEU A 150 -7.31 -7.10 7.82
C LEU A 150 -7.68 -5.71 8.30
N VAL A 151 -8.21 -4.85 7.40
CA VAL A 151 -8.62 -3.47 7.74
C VAL A 151 -9.73 -3.48 8.80
N ALA A 152 -10.71 -4.38 8.68
CA ALA A 152 -11.75 -4.54 9.69
C ALA A 152 -11.16 -4.98 11.05
N SER A 153 -10.21 -5.90 11.05
CA SER A 153 -9.52 -6.35 12.27
C SER A 153 -8.73 -5.20 12.92
N ILE A 154 -8.02 -4.40 12.13
CA ILE A 154 -7.35 -3.20 12.63
C ILE A 154 -8.35 -2.22 13.21
N GLY A 155 -9.47 -1.99 12.50
CA GLY A 155 -10.55 -1.11 12.97
C GLY A 155 -11.13 -1.51 14.34
N LEU A 156 -11.20 -2.80 14.65
CA LEU A 156 -11.63 -3.30 15.97
C LEU A 156 -10.67 -2.92 17.11
N HIS A 157 -9.41 -2.67 16.80
CA HIS A 157 -8.40 -2.22 17.77
C HIS A 157 -8.28 -0.70 17.84
N MET A 158 -9.03 0.05 17.00
CA MET A 158 -8.99 1.51 17.00
C MET A 158 -9.66 2.08 18.24
N ASN A 159 -8.99 3.01 18.90
CA ASN A 159 -9.56 3.79 19.98
C ASN A 159 -9.98 5.19 19.47
N ILE A 160 -11.24 5.33 19.03
CA ILE A 160 -11.74 6.60 18.49
C ILE A 160 -11.75 7.71 19.55
N THR A 161 -11.91 7.34 20.83
CA THR A 161 -11.90 8.33 21.92
C THR A 161 -10.52 8.95 22.15
N ALA A 162 -9.45 8.26 21.73
CA ALA A 162 -8.09 8.78 21.81
C ALA A 162 -7.88 10.09 21.03
N ILE A 163 -8.73 10.39 20.03
CA ILE A 163 -8.71 11.68 19.31
C ILE A 163 -9.06 12.83 20.26
N PHE A 164 -10.02 12.60 21.16
CA PHE A 164 -10.45 13.60 22.15
C PHE A 164 -9.48 13.70 23.31
N ASP A 165 -8.87 12.57 23.69
CA ASP A 165 -7.88 12.51 24.77
C ASP A 165 -6.53 13.08 24.36
N SER A 166 -6.18 12.97 23.06
CA SER A 166 -4.88 13.41 22.54
C SER A 166 -5.01 14.05 21.15
N PRO A 167 -5.65 15.23 21.05
CA PRO A 167 -5.90 15.89 19.75
C PRO A 167 -4.62 16.26 19.00
N MET A 168 -3.49 16.32 19.69
CA MET A 168 -2.19 16.63 19.10
C MET A 168 -1.77 15.58 18.07
N TYR A 169 -2.09 14.31 18.26
CA TYR A 169 -1.80 13.27 17.27
C TYR A 169 -2.60 13.46 15.98
N PHE A 170 -3.85 13.95 16.09
CA PHE A 170 -4.64 14.30 14.93
C PHE A 170 -4.04 15.50 14.16
N VAL A 171 -3.62 16.54 14.89
CA VAL A 171 -2.91 17.69 14.30
C VAL A 171 -1.63 17.25 13.58
N LEU A 172 -0.85 16.35 14.20
CA LEU A 172 0.35 15.80 13.59
C LEU A 172 0.04 15.04 12.29
N GLY A 173 -1.01 14.19 12.30
CA GLY A 173 -1.46 13.47 11.11
C GLY A 173 -1.91 14.39 9.98
N VAL A 174 -2.62 15.48 10.31
CA VAL A 174 -3.02 16.50 9.33
C VAL A 174 -1.81 17.22 8.74
N ILE A 175 -0.84 17.63 9.57
CA ILE A 175 0.40 18.26 9.09
C ILE A 175 1.17 17.32 8.16
N TRP A 176 1.29 16.06 8.53
CA TRP A 176 1.91 15.01 7.72
C TRP A 176 1.23 14.88 6.36
N MET A 177 -0.10 14.76 6.36
CA MET A 177 -0.88 14.64 5.13
C MET A 177 -0.79 15.90 4.26
N LEU A 178 -0.85 17.10 4.83
CA LEU A 178 -0.69 18.35 4.09
C LEU A 178 0.70 18.44 3.46
N THR A 179 1.74 17.99 4.16
CA THR A 179 3.10 17.92 3.62
C THR A 179 3.17 16.96 2.44
N HIS A 180 2.64 15.73 2.61
CA HIS A 180 2.55 14.73 1.54
C HIS A 180 1.78 15.27 0.32
N ALA A 181 0.57 15.80 0.53
CA ALA A 181 -0.28 16.34 -0.52
C ALA A 181 0.40 17.49 -1.27
N SER A 182 1.02 18.42 -0.53
CA SER A 182 1.72 19.57 -1.12
C SER A 182 2.90 19.13 -1.98
N LEU A 183 3.73 18.20 -1.48
CA LEU A 183 4.86 17.65 -2.24
C LEU A 183 4.39 16.94 -3.51
N MET A 184 3.37 16.09 -3.40
CA MET A 184 2.82 15.37 -4.56
C MET A 184 2.27 16.33 -5.62
N LEU A 185 1.50 17.34 -5.21
CA LEU A 185 0.94 18.34 -6.14
C LEU A 185 2.02 19.22 -6.78
N ILE A 186 3.03 19.64 -6.00
CA ILE A 186 4.15 20.45 -6.52
C ILE A 186 4.95 19.62 -7.54
N VAL A 187 5.35 18.41 -7.19
CA VAL A 187 6.11 17.54 -8.10
C VAL A 187 5.31 17.23 -9.35
N ALA A 188 4.04 16.82 -9.21
CA ALA A 188 3.16 16.55 -10.35
C ALA A 188 3.06 17.75 -11.31
N LYS A 189 2.91 18.95 -10.76
CA LYS A 189 2.88 20.18 -11.55
C LYS A 189 4.21 20.46 -12.26
N LEU A 190 5.35 20.29 -11.57
CA LEU A 190 6.68 20.55 -12.13
C LEU A 190 7.01 19.61 -13.29
N ILE A 191 6.71 18.33 -13.15
CA ILE A 191 6.97 17.32 -14.19
C ILE A 191 5.81 17.16 -15.18
N LYS A 192 4.74 17.96 -15.02
CA LYS A 192 3.50 17.87 -15.81
C LYS A 192 2.91 16.47 -15.82
N ALA A 193 2.94 15.80 -14.67
CA ALA A 193 2.39 14.46 -14.53
C ALA A 193 0.86 14.52 -14.66
N PRO A 194 0.26 13.59 -15.40
CA PRO A 194 -1.19 13.37 -15.37
C PRO A 194 -1.71 13.15 -13.97
N LEU A 195 -2.89 13.68 -13.68
CA LEU A 195 -3.52 13.59 -12.37
C LEU A 195 -3.69 12.14 -11.92
N PHE A 196 -3.92 11.22 -12.85
CA PHE A 196 -4.01 9.79 -12.57
C PHE A 196 -2.80 9.27 -11.79
N TYR A 197 -1.59 9.52 -12.29
CA TYR A 197 -0.37 9.02 -11.62
C TYR A 197 -0.17 9.64 -10.24
N MET A 198 -0.44 10.94 -10.11
CA MET A 198 -0.36 11.63 -8.82
C MET A 198 -1.37 11.07 -7.82
N ALA A 199 -2.65 10.98 -8.22
CA ALA A 199 -3.73 10.58 -7.32
C ALA A 199 -3.62 9.09 -6.93
N VAL A 200 -3.41 8.21 -7.91
CA VAL A 200 -3.33 6.76 -7.65
C VAL A 200 -2.02 6.42 -6.94
N GLY A 201 -0.90 7.04 -7.33
CA GLY A 201 0.39 6.86 -6.66
C GLY A 201 0.39 7.35 -5.22
N SER A 202 -0.23 8.53 -4.97
CA SER A 202 -0.43 9.04 -3.61
C SER A 202 -1.23 8.06 -2.76
N GLN A 203 -2.38 7.59 -3.27
CA GLN A 203 -3.24 6.68 -2.52
C GLN A 203 -2.65 5.28 -2.38
N ALA A 204 -1.87 4.83 -3.35
CA ALA A 204 -1.11 3.58 -3.25
C ALA A 204 -0.11 3.60 -2.08
N ASN A 205 0.49 4.77 -1.81
CA ASN A 205 1.41 4.96 -0.70
C ASN A 205 0.72 5.17 0.66
N VAL A 206 -0.39 5.92 0.69
CA VAL A 206 -1.08 6.30 1.94
C VAL A 206 -2.09 5.24 2.37
N GLY A 207 -2.99 4.85 1.47
CA GLY A 207 -4.10 3.93 1.77
C GLY A 207 -3.92 2.52 1.23
N GLY A 208 -2.86 2.30 0.44
CA GLY A 208 -2.47 1.00 -0.06
C GLY A 208 -3.49 0.33 -0.99
N ALA A 209 -3.46 -1.01 -1.01
CA ALA A 209 -4.27 -1.81 -1.93
C ALA A 209 -5.78 -1.80 -1.61
N ALA A 210 -6.19 -1.28 -0.43
CA ALA A 210 -7.61 -1.11 -0.11
C ALA A 210 -8.24 0.08 -0.86
N SER A 211 -7.50 1.16 -1.05
CA SER A 211 -8.05 2.44 -1.51
C SER A 211 -7.49 2.90 -2.86
N ALA A 212 -6.27 2.52 -3.24
CA ALA A 212 -5.72 2.89 -4.55
C ALA A 212 -6.57 2.39 -5.73
N PRO A 213 -7.14 1.16 -5.73
CA PRO A 213 -8.05 0.71 -6.78
C PRO A 213 -9.33 1.56 -6.87
N VAL A 214 -9.82 2.06 -5.74
CA VAL A 214 -11.01 2.93 -5.70
C VAL A 214 -10.71 4.24 -6.42
N VAL A 215 -9.57 4.87 -6.12
CA VAL A 215 -9.14 6.10 -6.81
C VAL A 215 -8.86 5.83 -8.28
N ALA A 216 -8.19 4.72 -8.63
CA ALA A 216 -7.93 4.36 -10.03
C ALA A 216 -9.22 4.16 -10.82
N SER A 217 -10.22 3.48 -10.24
CA SER A 217 -11.52 3.25 -10.88
C SER A 217 -12.34 4.53 -11.10
N ALA A 218 -12.08 5.58 -10.31
CA ALA A 218 -12.71 6.90 -10.51
C ALA A 218 -12.26 7.59 -11.80
N PHE A 219 -11.08 7.25 -12.32
CA PHE A 219 -10.65 7.68 -13.66
C PHE A 219 -11.23 6.78 -14.75
N HIS A 220 -11.13 5.47 -14.58
CA HIS A 220 -11.78 4.48 -15.43
C HIS A 220 -11.84 3.11 -14.72
N PRO A 221 -12.96 2.36 -14.79
CA PRO A 221 -13.12 1.07 -14.10
C PRO A 221 -12.05 0.04 -14.45
N SER A 222 -11.58 0.01 -15.71
CA SER A 222 -10.53 -0.92 -16.16
C SER A 222 -9.17 -0.66 -15.48
N LEU A 223 -8.96 0.52 -14.92
CA LEU A 223 -7.71 0.90 -14.26
C LEU A 223 -7.63 0.47 -12.78
N ALA A 224 -8.71 -0.07 -12.20
CA ALA A 224 -8.70 -0.55 -10.83
C ALA A 224 -7.57 -1.56 -10.54
N PRO A 225 -7.27 -2.56 -11.38
CA PRO A 225 -6.13 -3.45 -11.18
C PRO A 225 -4.77 -2.75 -11.18
N VAL A 226 -4.63 -1.65 -11.94
CA VAL A 226 -3.41 -0.83 -11.94
C VAL A 226 -3.20 -0.19 -10.57
N GLY A 227 -4.28 0.27 -9.92
CA GLY A 227 -4.24 0.77 -8.54
C GLY A 227 -3.74 -0.28 -7.56
N VAL A 228 -4.19 -1.54 -7.69
CA VAL A 228 -3.68 -2.66 -6.87
C VAL A 228 -2.20 -2.88 -7.11
N LEU A 229 -1.76 -2.95 -8.37
CA LEU A 229 -0.35 -3.18 -8.73
C LEU A 229 0.56 -2.07 -8.20
N LEU A 230 0.14 -0.81 -8.32
CA LEU A 230 0.88 0.33 -7.77
C LEU A 230 0.95 0.27 -6.24
N ALA A 231 -0.11 -0.15 -5.57
CA ALA A 231 -0.11 -0.31 -4.12
C ALA A 231 0.83 -1.44 -3.67
N VAL A 232 0.84 -2.57 -4.37
CA VAL A 232 1.76 -3.69 -4.09
C VAL A 232 3.21 -3.25 -4.29
N LEU A 233 3.50 -2.52 -5.36
CA LEU A 233 4.82 -1.91 -5.58
C LEU A 233 5.16 -0.91 -4.46
N GLY A 234 4.17 -0.10 -4.06
CA GLY A 234 4.27 0.82 -2.94
C GLY A 234 4.62 0.12 -1.63
N TYR A 235 4.02 -1.03 -1.33
CA TYR A 235 4.38 -1.83 -0.16
C TYR A 235 5.83 -2.34 -0.24
N GLY A 236 6.27 -2.80 -1.42
CA GLY A 236 7.64 -3.26 -1.62
C GLY A 236 8.65 -2.15 -1.34
N VAL A 237 8.53 -1.02 -2.03
CA VAL A 237 9.44 0.13 -1.87
C VAL A 237 9.22 0.80 -0.50
N GLY A 238 7.97 0.99 -0.09
CA GLY A 238 7.57 1.67 1.14
C GLY A 238 8.06 0.98 2.39
N THR A 239 8.06 -0.35 2.43
CA THR A 239 8.58 -1.12 3.57
C THR A 239 10.03 -0.75 3.86
N TYR A 240 10.89 -0.73 2.84
CA TYR A 240 12.30 -0.38 3.01
C TYR A 240 12.50 1.12 3.30
N MET A 241 11.77 1.98 2.61
CA MET A 241 11.86 3.43 2.82
C MET A 241 11.33 3.84 4.21
N ALA A 242 10.23 3.26 4.66
CA ALA A 242 9.69 3.51 6.00
C ALA A 242 10.67 3.06 7.10
N TYR A 243 11.34 1.93 6.89
CA TYR A 243 12.37 1.45 7.82
C TYR A 243 13.56 2.44 7.90
N ILE A 244 14.08 2.87 6.75
CA ILE A 244 15.16 3.88 6.70
C ILE A 244 14.71 5.19 7.35
N CYS A 245 13.50 5.65 7.07
CA CYS A 245 12.93 6.85 7.68
C CYS A 245 12.83 6.70 9.21
N GLY A 246 12.39 5.54 9.69
CA GLY A 246 12.34 5.23 11.12
C GLY A 246 13.70 5.32 11.79
N LEU A 247 14.75 4.78 11.17
CA LEU A 247 16.12 4.89 11.66
C LEU A 247 16.62 6.34 11.69
N MET A 248 16.30 7.12 10.65
CA MET A 248 16.64 8.55 10.61
C MET A 248 15.94 9.35 11.73
N LEU A 249 14.66 9.07 11.97
CA LEU A 249 13.91 9.69 13.05
C LEU A 249 14.47 9.30 14.42
N GLN A 250 14.84 8.05 14.62
CA GLN A 250 15.47 7.58 15.85
C GLN A 250 16.83 8.25 16.11
N ALA A 251 17.60 8.53 15.05
CA ALA A 251 18.89 9.21 15.16
C ALA A 251 18.77 10.70 15.55
N VAL A 252 17.63 11.35 15.32
CA VAL A 252 17.37 12.76 15.68
C VAL A 252 16.43 12.91 16.86
N ALA A 253 15.85 11.81 17.36
CA ALA A 253 15.06 11.83 18.58
C ALA A 253 15.95 12.14 19.78
N PRO A 254 15.50 12.99 20.72
CA PRO A 254 16.24 13.35 21.91
C PRO A 254 16.41 12.18 22.86
#